data_77580ab6f03e6a475b4ee86866a297d6
#
_entry.id   77580ab6f03e6a475b4ee86866a297d6
#
_cell.length_a   1.000
_cell.length_b   1.000
_cell.length_c   1.000
_cell.angle_alpha   90.00
_cell.angle_beta   90.00
_cell.angle_gamma   90.00
#
_symmetry.space_group_name_H-M   'P 1'
#
loop_
_entity.id
_entity.type
_entity.pdbx_description
1 polymer ?
#
loop_
_entity_poly.entity_id
_entity_poly.type
_entity_poly.pdbx_seq_one_letter_code
_entity_poly.pdbx_strand_id
1 'polypeptide(L)'
;GLTTVIVVCHGVPSSSMFRSYVDWLELREKSDVTALTFRDKSKFGWGHNIKIELSDGRIIKRPAAFDPFYGSYIKGLISRSSCYGCPFRGSDSPADIILGDSWRSESVQDCGHPEKGVSAVIVKTERGAKLIDEISDCVAYSNNGLAPDDVLLHEDPNKRSDLEERRDAVIEHFEATGLQVFDSVLAPNATLFDRLKMLLPPSMRLRVKRFVRSIKPRTVHE
;
A
#
# COMPACT_ATOMS: atom_id res chain seq x y z
N GLY A 1 26.30 12.39 15.51
CA GLY A 1 25.85 10.99 15.38
C GLY A 1 24.97 10.84 14.15
N LEU A 2 24.72 9.61 13.72
CA LEU A 2 23.83 9.31 12.58
C LEU A 2 22.37 9.47 13.01
N THR A 3 21.58 10.17 12.20
CA THR A 3 20.11 10.19 12.35
C THR A 3 19.51 9.09 11.46
N THR A 4 18.62 8.30 12.02
CA THR A 4 18.01 7.15 11.35
C THR A 4 16.56 7.43 10.99
N VAL A 5 16.21 7.20 9.71
CA VAL A 5 14.86 7.36 9.20
C VAL A 5 14.41 6.05 8.58
N ILE A 6 13.26 5.55 8.98
CA ILE A 6 12.66 4.36 8.35
C ILE A 6 11.31 4.69 7.71
N VAL A 7 10.91 3.85 6.77
CA VAL A 7 9.59 3.92 6.14
C VAL A 7 8.74 2.77 6.66
N VAL A 8 7.47 3.05 6.98
CA VAL A 8 6.49 1.98 7.28
C VAL A 8 6.42 1.01 6.11
N CYS A 9 6.85 -0.22 6.34
CA CYS A 9 7.02 -1.22 5.32
C CYS A 9 5.88 -2.26 5.38
N HIS A 10 5.17 -2.43 4.29
CA HIS A 10 4.11 -3.44 4.18
C HIS A 10 4.65 -4.87 4.01
N GLY A 11 5.89 -5.01 3.58
CA GLY A 11 6.56 -6.27 3.24
C GLY A 11 7.12 -6.24 1.81
N VAL A 12 7.80 -7.30 1.42
CA VAL A 12 8.40 -7.46 0.09
C VAL A 12 7.97 -8.81 -0.48
N PRO A 13 7.35 -8.88 -1.67
CA PRO A 13 7.04 -10.16 -2.30
C PRO A 13 8.31 -10.88 -2.75
N SER A 14 8.23 -12.19 -2.99
CA SER A 14 9.35 -12.93 -3.55
C SER A 14 9.63 -12.49 -4.99
N SER A 15 10.90 -12.50 -5.40
CA SER A 15 11.28 -12.16 -6.78
C SER A 15 10.78 -13.17 -7.81
N SER A 16 10.65 -14.46 -7.42
CA SER A 16 10.06 -15.49 -8.28
C SER A 16 8.59 -15.20 -8.57
N MET A 17 7.81 -14.90 -7.52
CA MET A 17 6.39 -14.54 -7.66
C MET A 17 6.20 -13.30 -8.55
N PHE A 18 7.08 -12.30 -8.40
CA PHE A 18 7.01 -11.10 -9.24
C PHE A 18 7.34 -11.40 -10.71
N ARG A 19 8.36 -12.21 -10.99
CA ARG A 19 8.68 -12.63 -12.36
C ARG A 19 7.53 -13.40 -12.99
N SER A 20 6.99 -14.38 -12.27
CA SER A 20 5.85 -15.15 -12.75
C SER A 20 4.62 -14.28 -13.01
N TYR A 21 4.43 -13.20 -12.24
CA TYR A 21 3.37 -12.23 -12.54
C TYR A 21 3.62 -11.49 -13.85
N VAL A 22 4.87 -11.11 -14.14
CA VAL A 22 5.23 -10.49 -15.42
C VAL A 22 4.97 -11.48 -16.57
N ASP A 23 5.45 -12.72 -16.45
CA ASP A 23 5.22 -13.78 -17.46
C ASP A 23 3.72 -14.01 -17.69
N TRP A 24 2.92 -14.04 -16.62
CA TRP A 24 1.47 -14.17 -16.72
C TRP A 24 0.83 -12.97 -17.45
N LEU A 25 1.29 -11.75 -17.18
CA LEU A 25 0.82 -10.55 -17.87
C LEU A 25 1.11 -10.63 -19.38
N GLU A 26 2.34 -10.98 -19.75
CA GLU A 26 2.78 -11.05 -21.13
C GLU A 26 2.00 -12.09 -21.93
N LEU A 27 1.76 -13.25 -21.33
CA LEU A 27 0.92 -14.29 -21.93
C LEU A 27 -0.53 -13.84 -22.13
N ARG A 28 -1.09 -13.17 -21.12
CA ARG A 28 -2.48 -12.69 -21.13
C ARG A 28 -2.69 -11.55 -22.12
N GLU A 29 -1.77 -10.61 -22.14
CA GLU A 29 -1.85 -9.41 -22.98
C GLU A 29 -1.29 -9.64 -24.39
N LYS A 30 -0.60 -10.76 -24.62
CA LYS A 30 0.08 -11.11 -25.88
C LYS A 30 1.07 -9.99 -26.32
N SER A 31 1.78 -9.43 -25.37
CA SER A 31 2.74 -8.34 -25.56
C SER A 31 3.68 -8.26 -24.36
N ASP A 32 4.94 -7.96 -24.59
CA ASP A 32 5.93 -7.87 -23.52
C ASP A 32 5.67 -6.67 -22.61
N VAL A 33 5.96 -6.82 -21.33
CA VAL A 33 5.89 -5.75 -20.34
C VAL A 33 7.17 -4.96 -20.35
N THR A 34 7.10 -3.69 -20.75
CA THR A 34 8.26 -2.77 -20.80
C THR A 34 8.46 -1.98 -19.52
N ALA A 35 7.37 -1.69 -18.78
CA ALA A 35 7.46 -1.00 -17.50
C ALA A 35 6.27 -1.32 -16.58
N LEU A 36 6.55 -1.33 -15.28
CA LEU A 36 5.56 -1.43 -14.21
C LEU A 36 5.76 -0.26 -13.23
N THR A 37 4.71 0.52 -12.99
CA THR A 37 4.72 1.61 -12.03
C THR A 37 3.68 1.36 -10.95
N PHE A 38 4.12 1.05 -9.73
CA PHE A 38 3.24 0.97 -8.57
C PHE A 38 2.93 2.36 -8.02
N ARG A 39 1.79 2.52 -7.37
CA ARG A 39 1.33 3.79 -6.82
C ARG A 39 1.11 4.87 -7.91
N ASP A 40 0.79 4.47 -9.15
CA ASP A 40 0.45 5.41 -10.21
C ASP A 40 -0.74 6.29 -9.82
N LYS A 41 -0.53 7.61 -9.85
CA LYS A 41 -1.56 8.60 -9.47
C LYS A 41 -2.26 9.23 -10.66
N SER A 42 -1.82 8.95 -11.87
CA SER A 42 -2.20 9.68 -13.08
C SER A 42 -3.70 9.55 -13.44
N LYS A 43 -4.31 8.37 -13.25
CA LYS A 43 -5.72 8.12 -13.61
C LYS A 43 -6.64 8.12 -12.40
N PHE A 44 -6.21 7.52 -11.30
CA PHE A 44 -7.09 7.24 -10.17
C PHE A 44 -6.77 8.07 -8.92
N GLY A 45 -5.76 8.93 -8.99
CA GLY A 45 -5.29 9.70 -7.84
C GLY A 45 -4.52 8.84 -6.84
N TRP A 46 -4.39 9.34 -5.61
CA TRP A 46 -3.69 8.65 -4.54
C TRP A 46 -4.38 7.34 -4.14
N GLY A 47 -3.59 6.30 -4.02
CA GLY A 47 -4.06 4.96 -3.65
C GLY A 47 -3.15 3.86 -4.18
N HIS A 48 -3.60 2.63 -4.03
CA HIS A 48 -2.92 1.45 -4.56
C HIS A 48 -3.34 1.22 -6.01
N ASN A 49 -2.63 1.86 -6.94
CA ASN A 49 -2.88 1.72 -8.38
C ASN A 49 -1.60 1.26 -9.08
N ILE A 50 -1.75 0.53 -10.17
CA ILE A 50 -0.66 0.07 -11.02
C ILE A 50 -0.86 0.60 -12.44
N LYS A 51 0.26 1.00 -13.06
CA LYS A 51 0.37 1.27 -14.49
C LYS A 51 1.30 0.23 -15.10
N ILE A 52 0.88 -0.38 -16.19
CA ILE A 52 1.60 -1.40 -16.95
C ILE A 52 1.78 -0.84 -18.37
N GLU A 53 2.99 -0.79 -18.85
CA GLU A 53 3.32 -0.36 -20.20
C GLU A 53 3.76 -1.58 -21.01
N LEU A 54 3.20 -1.74 -22.21
CA LEU A 54 3.41 -2.87 -23.09
C LEU A 54 4.23 -2.49 -24.32
N SER A 55 4.95 -3.43 -24.90
CA SER A 55 5.81 -3.21 -26.07
C SER A 55 5.03 -2.80 -27.33
N ASP A 56 3.74 -3.12 -27.41
CA ASP A 56 2.85 -2.69 -28.49
C ASP A 56 2.27 -1.28 -28.31
N GLY A 57 2.72 -0.54 -27.27
CA GLY A 57 2.31 0.82 -26.96
C GLY A 57 1.04 0.94 -26.12
N ARG A 58 0.35 -0.17 -25.78
CA ARG A 58 -0.79 -0.14 -24.87
C ARG A 58 -0.34 0.18 -23.45
N ILE A 59 -1.19 0.95 -22.73
CA ILE A 59 -0.99 1.29 -21.32
C ILE A 59 -2.22 0.85 -20.53
N ILE A 60 -2.03 -0.07 -19.59
CA ILE A 60 -3.06 -0.56 -18.68
C ILE A 60 -2.90 0.16 -17.35
N LYS A 61 -4.00 0.75 -16.84
CA LYS A 61 -4.04 1.37 -15.51
C LYS A 61 -5.20 0.81 -14.73
N ARG A 62 -4.93 0.26 -13.55
CA ARG A 62 -5.96 -0.34 -12.69
C ARG A 62 -5.63 -0.21 -11.21
N PRO A 63 -6.63 -0.08 -10.31
CA PRO A 63 -6.42 -0.22 -8.88
C PRO A 63 -6.01 -1.63 -8.50
N ALA A 64 -5.33 -1.79 -7.36
CA ALA A 64 -4.89 -3.08 -6.83
C ALA A 64 -6.04 -4.10 -6.68
N ALA A 65 -7.26 -3.66 -6.35
CA ALA A 65 -8.42 -4.56 -6.26
C ALA A 65 -8.76 -5.29 -7.57
N PHE A 66 -8.25 -4.80 -8.71
CA PHE A 66 -8.42 -5.39 -10.04
C PHE A 66 -7.14 -6.05 -10.57
N ASP A 67 -6.12 -6.16 -9.74
CA ASP A 67 -4.84 -6.74 -10.11
C ASP A 67 -4.50 -7.92 -9.18
N PRO A 68 -4.23 -9.12 -9.72
CA PRO A 68 -4.01 -10.32 -8.93
C PRO A 68 -2.77 -10.23 -8.03
N PHE A 69 -1.66 -9.70 -8.56
CA PHE A 69 -0.42 -9.57 -7.82
C PHE A 69 -0.48 -8.40 -6.82
N TYR A 70 -0.82 -7.20 -7.30
CA TYR A 70 -0.80 -6.02 -6.44
C TYR A 70 -1.88 -6.08 -5.37
N GLY A 71 -3.08 -6.60 -5.69
CA GLY A 71 -4.14 -6.85 -4.72
C GLY A 71 -3.74 -7.84 -3.64
N SER A 72 -3.06 -8.92 -4.01
CA SER A 72 -2.57 -9.93 -3.08
C SER A 72 -1.41 -9.42 -2.22
N TYR A 73 -0.53 -8.60 -2.79
CA TYR A 73 0.51 -7.90 -2.04
C TYR A 73 -0.11 -6.99 -0.96
N ILE A 74 -1.08 -6.17 -1.31
CA ILE A 74 -1.76 -5.29 -0.34
C ILE A 74 -2.49 -6.06 0.77
N LYS A 75 -2.95 -7.28 0.47
CA LYS A 75 -3.54 -8.17 1.46
C LYS A 75 -2.50 -8.94 2.30
N GLY A 76 -1.21 -8.78 2.02
CA GLY A 76 -0.11 -9.48 2.71
C GLY A 76 0.03 -10.95 2.34
N LEU A 77 -0.58 -11.43 1.25
CA LEU A 77 -0.64 -12.86 0.89
C LEU A 77 0.59 -13.39 0.14
N ILE A 78 1.46 -12.50 -0.35
CA ILE A 78 2.63 -12.88 -1.18
C ILE A 78 3.94 -12.30 -0.67
N SER A 79 3.97 -11.80 0.56
CA SER A 79 5.21 -11.31 1.18
C SER A 79 6.16 -12.45 1.52
N ARG A 80 7.46 -12.16 1.63
CA ARG A 80 8.46 -13.12 2.11
C ARG A 80 8.17 -13.51 3.56
N SER A 81 8.47 -14.74 3.94
CA SER A 81 8.30 -15.22 5.33
C SER A 81 8.98 -14.30 6.34
N SER A 82 10.19 -13.83 6.05
CA SER A 82 10.93 -12.89 6.90
C SER A 82 10.20 -11.56 7.17
N CYS A 83 9.20 -11.19 6.36
CA CYS A 83 8.42 -9.96 6.57
C CYS A 83 7.43 -10.09 7.73
N TYR A 84 7.00 -11.30 8.07
CA TYR A 84 6.01 -11.52 9.15
C TYR A 84 6.66 -11.42 10.54
N GLY A 85 7.91 -11.84 10.70
CA GLY A 85 8.71 -11.69 11.91
C GLY A 85 9.71 -10.52 11.90
N CYS A 86 9.52 -9.52 11.05
CA CYS A 86 10.47 -8.42 10.87
C CYS A 86 10.57 -7.53 12.14
N PRO A 87 11.75 -7.41 12.78
CA PRO A 87 11.89 -6.63 14.01
C PRO A 87 11.90 -5.11 13.78
N PHE A 88 12.00 -4.66 12.54
CA PHE A 88 12.02 -3.23 12.18
C PHE A 88 10.64 -2.68 11.83
N ARG A 89 9.61 -3.46 12.06
CA ARG A 89 8.23 -3.12 11.76
C ARG A 89 7.58 -2.52 13.02
N GLY A 90 6.74 -1.49 12.84
CA GLY A 90 5.92 -0.94 13.92
C GLY A 90 6.56 0.20 14.71
N SER A 91 5.89 0.55 15.80
CA SER A 91 6.25 1.64 16.70
C SER A 91 7.58 1.41 17.43
N ASP A 92 7.93 0.15 17.66
CA ASP A 92 9.12 -0.25 18.46
C ASP A 92 10.42 -0.18 17.65
N SER A 93 10.34 0.16 16.38
CA SER A 93 11.52 0.40 15.56
C SER A 93 12.50 1.36 16.22
N PRO A 94 13.82 1.08 16.17
CA PRO A 94 14.86 1.91 16.79
C PRO A 94 15.17 3.22 16.04
N ALA A 95 14.39 3.58 15.03
CA ALA A 95 14.62 4.79 14.23
C ALA A 95 14.32 6.07 15.00
N ASP A 96 14.98 7.16 14.64
CA ASP A 96 14.71 8.50 15.16
C ASP A 96 13.41 9.08 14.56
N ILE A 97 13.12 8.74 13.29
CA ILE A 97 11.93 9.17 12.56
C ILE A 97 11.33 7.98 11.81
N ILE A 98 10.01 7.87 11.84
CA ILE A 98 9.25 6.91 11.02
C ILE A 98 8.41 7.69 10.01
N LEU A 99 8.52 7.34 8.72
CA LEU A 99 7.73 7.90 7.63
C LEU A 99 6.68 6.88 7.17
N GLY A 100 5.47 7.34 6.93
CA GLY A 100 4.41 6.50 6.40
C GLY A 100 3.42 7.26 5.54
N ASP A 101 2.45 6.56 4.98
CA ASP A 101 1.32 7.18 4.30
C ASP A 101 0.26 7.59 5.33
N SER A 102 -0.23 8.81 5.26
CA SER A 102 -1.42 9.20 6.00
C SER A 102 -2.67 8.67 5.29
N TRP A 103 -3.18 7.54 5.74
CA TRP A 103 -4.42 6.94 5.22
C TRP A 103 -5.68 7.74 5.56
N ARG A 104 -5.51 8.77 6.40
CA ARG A 104 -6.54 9.75 6.77
C ARG A 104 -6.27 11.13 6.20
N SER A 105 -5.57 11.20 5.05
CA SER A 105 -5.27 12.46 4.38
C SER A 105 -6.51 13.32 4.08
N GLU A 106 -7.68 12.70 3.96
CA GLU A 106 -8.95 13.41 3.84
C GLU A 106 -9.36 14.22 5.08
N SER A 107 -8.79 13.93 6.25
CA SER A 107 -9.04 14.64 7.51
C SER A 107 -8.01 15.75 7.76
N VAL A 108 -6.92 15.78 6.98
CA VAL A 108 -5.87 16.78 7.11
C VAL A 108 -6.32 18.04 6.36
N GLN A 109 -6.59 19.10 7.11
CA GLN A 109 -6.83 20.43 6.56
C GLN A 109 -5.45 21.05 6.24
N ASP A 110 -5.38 21.89 5.23
CA ASP A 110 -4.18 22.67 4.88
C ASP A 110 -2.98 21.91 4.27
N CYS A 111 -3.17 20.68 3.79
CA CYS A 111 -2.09 19.92 3.11
C CYS A 111 -2.05 20.09 1.57
N GLY A 112 -2.66 21.15 1.06
CA GLY A 112 -2.64 21.53 -0.36
C GLY A 112 -3.40 20.56 -1.28
N HIS A 113 -2.82 19.41 -1.58
CA HIS A 113 -3.34 18.44 -2.54
C HIS A 113 -3.57 17.04 -1.95
N PRO A 114 -4.58 16.82 -1.09
CA PRO A 114 -4.83 15.54 -0.44
C PRO A 114 -5.09 14.40 -1.42
N GLU A 115 -5.56 14.71 -2.64
CA GLU A 115 -5.74 13.74 -3.72
C GLU A 115 -4.43 13.16 -4.27
N LYS A 116 -3.30 13.80 -3.98
CA LYS A 116 -1.95 13.31 -4.29
C LYS A 116 -1.35 12.46 -3.16
N GLY A 117 -2.01 12.44 -2.00
CA GLY A 117 -1.57 11.77 -0.78
C GLY A 117 -0.73 12.69 0.11
N VAL A 118 -0.74 12.38 1.39
CA VAL A 118 0.02 13.09 2.43
C VAL A 118 0.88 12.07 3.15
N SER A 119 2.12 12.42 3.42
CA SER A 119 3.00 11.61 4.27
C SER A 119 2.70 11.88 5.74
N ALA A 120 2.76 10.84 6.55
CA ALA A 120 2.75 10.94 8.00
C ALA A 120 4.19 10.78 8.52
N VAL A 121 4.53 11.57 9.55
CA VAL A 121 5.85 11.57 10.17
C VAL A 121 5.67 11.34 11.66
N ILE A 122 6.31 10.31 12.20
CA ILE A 122 6.39 10.06 13.64
C ILE A 122 7.81 10.36 14.07
N VAL A 123 7.96 11.35 14.94
CA VAL A 123 9.24 11.73 15.54
C VAL A 123 9.37 11.02 16.88
N LYS A 124 10.42 10.21 17.05
CA LYS A 124 10.61 9.35 18.22
C LYS A 124 11.68 9.87 19.20
N THR A 125 12.65 10.61 18.71
CA THR A 125 13.78 11.07 19.52
C THR A 125 14.01 12.58 19.34
N GLU A 126 14.74 13.18 20.30
CA GLU A 126 15.17 14.58 20.20
C GLU A 126 16.02 14.84 18.94
N ARG A 127 16.80 13.84 18.52
CA ARG A 127 17.59 13.94 17.29
C ARG A 127 16.69 14.03 16.06
N GLY A 128 15.62 13.23 16.03
CA GLY A 128 14.59 13.30 14.99
C GLY A 128 13.87 14.65 14.99
N ALA A 129 13.51 15.18 16.17
CA ALA A 129 12.88 16.49 16.28
C ALA A 129 13.78 17.60 15.72
N LYS A 130 15.05 17.59 16.11
CA LYS A 130 16.03 18.55 15.61
C LYS A 130 16.17 18.53 14.08
N LEU A 131 16.17 17.33 13.46
CA LEU A 131 16.20 17.23 12.00
C LEU A 131 14.94 17.85 11.36
N ILE A 132 13.75 17.61 11.93
CA ILE A 132 12.50 18.21 11.40
C ILE A 132 12.54 19.74 11.52
N ASP A 133 13.04 20.27 12.63
CA ASP A 133 13.20 21.73 12.81
C ASP A 133 14.18 22.33 11.77
N GLU A 134 15.30 21.65 11.50
CA GLU A 134 16.30 22.09 10.53
C GLU A 134 15.75 22.13 9.08
N ILE A 135 14.76 21.29 8.74
CA ILE A 135 14.17 21.25 7.41
C ILE A 135 12.79 21.92 7.33
N SER A 136 12.35 22.59 8.39
CA SER A 136 11.02 23.19 8.50
C SER A 136 10.67 24.15 7.37
N ASP A 137 11.64 24.88 6.86
CA ASP A 137 11.47 25.81 5.72
C ASP A 137 11.36 25.10 4.36
N CYS A 138 11.74 23.81 4.30
CA CYS A 138 11.74 23.00 3.07
C CYS A 138 10.48 22.12 2.91
N VAL A 139 9.71 21.94 3.98
CA VAL A 139 8.55 21.05 4.03
C VAL A 139 7.34 21.75 4.61
N ALA A 140 6.19 21.60 3.96
CA ALA A 140 4.92 22.02 4.55
C ALA A 140 4.43 20.89 5.48
N TYR A 141 4.34 21.15 6.77
CA TYR A 141 3.80 20.19 7.73
C TYR A 141 2.78 20.84 8.65
N SER A 142 1.88 20.02 9.19
CA SER A 142 1.01 20.44 10.28
C SER A 142 0.97 19.36 11.36
N ASN A 143 0.94 19.76 12.61
CA ASN A 143 0.75 18.85 13.74
C ASN A 143 -0.76 18.69 13.96
N ASN A 144 -1.33 17.63 13.40
CA ASN A 144 -2.77 17.36 13.46
C ASN A 144 -3.17 16.40 14.60
N GLY A 145 -2.26 16.10 15.53
CA GLY A 145 -2.54 15.18 16.63
C GLY A 145 -2.91 13.78 16.17
N LEU A 146 -2.41 13.32 15.03
CA LEU A 146 -2.58 11.95 14.58
C LEU A 146 -1.89 11.02 15.57
N ALA A 147 -2.63 10.03 16.07
CA ALA A 147 -2.02 8.99 16.89
C ALA A 147 -1.04 8.16 16.02
N PRO A 148 0.06 7.62 16.59
CA PRO A 148 0.95 6.72 15.88
C PRO A 148 0.21 5.55 15.19
N ASP A 149 -0.84 5.04 15.82
CA ASP A 149 -1.69 3.98 15.28
C ASP A 149 -2.42 4.38 13.98
N ASP A 150 -2.69 5.65 13.75
CA ASP A 150 -3.27 6.13 12.49
C ASP A 150 -2.30 6.00 11.30
N VAL A 151 -1.01 5.94 11.57
CA VAL A 151 0.08 5.73 10.60
C VAL A 151 0.41 4.25 10.46
N LEU A 152 0.32 3.51 11.57
CA LEU A 152 0.76 2.12 11.71
C LEU A 152 -0.40 1.11 11.55
N LEU A 153 -1.52 1.52 10.98
CA LEU A 153 -2.82 0.82 10.87
C LEU A 153 -2.79 -0.68 10.43
N HIS A 154 -1.63 -1.21 10.07
CA HIS A 154 -1.52 -2.59 9.57
C HIS A 154 -0.70 -3.51 10.49
N GLU A 155 -0.51 -3.12 11.74
CA GLU A 155 0.47 -3.74 12.64
C GLU A 155 -0.16 -4.58 13.77
N ASP A 156 -1.39 -5.09 13.59
CA ASP A 156 -1.99 -6.00 14.57
C ASP A 156 -1.20 -7.34 14.61
N PRO A 157 -0.50 -7.65 15.70
CA PRO A 157 0.30 -8.88 15.83
C PRO A 157 -0.56 -10.15 15.71
N ASN A 158 -1.84 -10.08 16.12
CA ASN A 158 -2.74 -11.23 16.10
C ASN A 158 -3.21 -11.58 14.68
N LYS A 159 -3.16 -10.61 13.76
CA LYS A 159 -3.45 -10.87 12.33
C LYS A 159 -2.27 -11.43 11.56
N ARG A 160 -1.08 -11.51 12.15
CA ARG A 160 0.13 -11.97 11.46
C ARG A 160 0.18 -13.48 11.27
N SER A 161 -0.20 -14.26 12.30
CA SER A 161 -0.24 -15.73 12.20
C SER A 161 -1.21 -16.19 11.11
N ASP A 162 -2.43 -15.66 11.11
CA ASP A 162 -3.43 -15.98 10.08
C ASP A 162 -2.97 -15.59 8.67
N LEU A 163 -2.25 -14.47 8.56
CA LEU A 163 -1.71 -14.02 7.27
C LEU A 163 -0.56 -14.91 6.79
N GLU A 164 0.29 -15.39 7.70
CA GLU A 164 1.40 -16.29 7.37
C GLU A 164 0.88 -17.64 6.88
N GLU A 165 -0.07 -18.25 7.57
CA GLU A 165 -0.73 -19.49 7.13
C GLU A 165 -1.39 -19.34 5.76
N ARG A 166 -2.12 -18.24 5.55
CA ARG A 166 -2.76 -17.95 4.26
C ARG A 166 -1.75 -17.71 3.14
N ARG A 167 -0.64 -17.07 3.47
CA ARG A 167 0.48 -16.87 2.54
C ARG A 167 1.09 -18.22 2.16
N ASP A 168 1.32 -19.09 3.12
CA ASP A 168 1.93 -20.40 2.88
C ASP A 168 1.05 -21.27 1.98
N ALA A 169 -0.27 -21.26 2.19
CA ALA A 169 -1.22 -21.90 1.29
C ALA A 169 -1.17 -21.32 -0.13
N VAL A 170 -0.97 -20.01 -0.29
CA VAL A 170 -0.80 -19.37 -1.61
C VAL A 170 0.50 -19.81 -2.27
N ILE A 171 1.59 -19.90 -1.52
CA ILE A 171 2.90 -20.32 -2.05
C ILE A 171 2.85 -21.79 -2.47
N GLU A 172 2.29 -22.68 -1.65
CA GLU A 172 2.09 -24.08 -1.98
C GLU A 172 1.26 -24.24 -3.27
N HIS A 173 0.17 -23.48 -3.39
CA HIS A 173 -0.63 -23.49 -4.62
C HIS A 173 0.16 -22.95 -5.83
N PHE A 174 0.96 -21.93 -5.66
CA PHE A 174 1.83 -21.39 -6.71
C PHE A 174 2.87 -22.42 -7.16
N GLU A 175 3.50 -23.13 -6.22
CA GLU A 175 4.47 -24.20 -6.52
C GLU A 175 3.81 -25.35 -7.29
N ALA A 176 2.55 -25.65 -6.98
CA ALA A 176 1.80 -26.73 -7.66
C ALA A 176 1.27 -26.34 -9.05
N THR A 177 0.86 -25.09 -9.25
CA THR A 177 0.09 -24.66 -10.44
C THR A 177 0.78 -23.59 -11.31
N GLY A 178 1.91 -23.03 -10.83
CA GLY A 178 2.65 -21.99 -11.54
C GLY A 178 1.78 -20.74 -11.79
N LEU A 179 1.76 -20.28 -13.03
CA LEU A 179 1.05 -19.05 -13.42
C LEU A 179 -0.47 -19.09 -13.21
N GLN A 180 -1.09 -20.28 -13.11
CA GLN A 180 -2.53 -20.40 -12.89
C GLN A 180 -2.98 -19.82 -11.53
N VAL A 181 -2.08 -19.65 -10.58
CA VAL A 181 -2.36 -18.99 -9.28
C VAL A 181 -3.00 -17.61 -9.46
N PHE A 182 -2.61 -16.85 -10.49
CA PHE A 182 -3.13 -15.50 -10.74
C PHE A 182 -4.56 -15.48 -11.27
N ASP A 183 -5.02 -16.56 -11.88
CA ASP A 183 -6.39 -16.74 -12.38
C ASP A 183 -7.28 -17.51 -11.39
N SER A 184 -6.71 -18.05 -10.31
CA SER A 184 -7.40 -18.86 -9.30
C SER A 184 -7.36 -18.20 -7.92
N VAL A 185 -6.44 -18.60 -7.04
CA VAL A 185 -6.36 -18.15 -5.63
C VAL A 185 -6.07 -16.66 -5.50
N LEU A 186 -5.25 -16.11 -6.40
CA LEU A 186 -4.94 -14.67 -6.42
C LEU A 186 -5.87 -13.85 -7.32
N ALA A 187 -6.86 -14.47 -7.96
CA ALA A 187 -7.79 -13.75 -8.84
C ALA A 187 -8.40 -12.52 -8.18
N PRO A 188 -8.57 -11.40 -8.90
CA PRO A 188 -9.08 -10.17 -8.34
C PRO A 188 -10.51 -10.33 -7.79
N ASN A 189 -10.73 -9.93 -6.53
CA ASN A 189 -12.03 -9.96 -5.86
C ASN A 189 -12.70 -8.58 -5.86
N ALA A 190 -12.63 -7.86 -6.99
CA ALA A 190 -13.23 -6.55 -7.11
C ALA A 190 -14.76 -6.63 -7.03
N THR A 191 -15.35 -5.94 -6.05
CA THR A 191 -16.79 -5.86 -5.83
C THR A 191 -17.48 -4.95 -6.86
N LEU A 192 -18.80 -5.05 -6.96
CA LEU A 192 -19.59 -4.11 -7.76
C LEU A 192 -19.35 -2.65 -7.31
N PHE A 193 -19.21 -2.44 -6.00
CA PHE A 193 -18.90 -1.13 -5.43
C PHE A 193 -17.53 -0.61 -5.92
N ASP A 194 -16.51 -1.47 -5.99
CA ASP A 194 -15.21 -1.09 -6.53
C ASP A 194 -15.30 -0.69 -8.00
N ARG A 195 -16.12 -1.39 -8.78
CA ARG A 195 -16.36 -1.07 -10.20
C ARG A 195 -17.07 0.29 -10.36
N LEU A 196 -18.14 0.53 -9.59
CA LEU A 196 -18.86 1.81 -9.62
C LEU A 196 -17.98 2.98 -9.18
N LYS A 197 -17.17 2.77 -8.13
CA LYS A 197 -16.22 3.77 -7.66
C LYS A 197 -15.20 4.17 -8.73
N MET A 198 -14.85 3.27 -9.63
CA MET A 198 -13.94 3.54 -10.75
C MET A 198 -14.50 4.58 -11.75
N LEU A 199 -15.81 4.71 -11.86
CA LEU A 199 -16.47 5.67 -12.75
C LEU A 199 -16.41 7.11 -12.22
N LEU A 200 -16.09 7.29 -10.93
CA LEU A 200 -16.03 8.61 -10.30
C LEU A 200 -14.69 9.30 -10.54
N PRO A 201 -14.66 10.63 -10.70
CA PRO A 201 -13.42 11.42 -10.68
C PRO A 201 -12.65 11.25 -9.35
N PRO A 202 -11.32 11.40 -9.32
CA PRO A 202 -10.51 11.24 -8.11
C PRO A 202 -10.97 12.10 -6.92
N SER A 203 -11.37 13.34 -7.16
CA SER A 203 -11.90 14.25 -6.13
C SER A 203 -13.23 13.76 -5.51
N MET A 204 -14.12 13.21 -6.33
CA MET A 204 -15.38 12.62 -5.82
C MET A 204 -15.14 11.33 -5.04
N ARG A 205 -14.16 10.53 -5.42
CA ARG A 205 -13.78 9.30 -4.66
C ARG A 205 -13.38 9.63 -3.24
N LEU A 206 -12.59 10.70 -3.03
CA LEU A 206 -12.23 11.17 -1.70
C LEU A 206 -13.46 11.58 -0.87
N ARG A 207 -14.41 12.28 -1.48
CA ARG A 207 -15.67 12.64 -0.81
C ARG A 207 -16.50 11.41 -0.42
N VAL A 208 -16.63 10.44 -1.33
CA VAL A 208 -17.32 9.17 -1.03
C VAL A 208 -16.60 8.41 0.09
N LYS A 209 -15.27 8.35 0.07
CA LYS A 209 -14.47 7.70 1.11
C LYS A 209 -14.69 8.37 2.48
N ARG A 210 -14.69 9.70 2.53
CA ARG A 210 -14.98 10.50 3.72
C ARG A 210 -16.38 10.20 4.27
N PHE A 211 -17.40 10.22 3.38
CA PHE A 211 -18.78 9.93 3.74
C PHE A 211 -18.97 8.50 4.27
N VAL A 212 -18.42 7.49 3.61
CA VAL A 212 -18.51 6.09 4.07
C VAL A 212 -17.83 5.91 5.43
N ARG A 213 -16.72 6.59 5.69
CA ARG A 213 -16.05 6.56 7.00
C ARG A 213 -16.84 7.28 8.10
N SER A 214 -17.58 8.34 7.77
CA SER A 214 -18.41 9.05 8.76
C SER A 214 -19.60 8.23 9.22
N ILE A 215 -20.06 7.26 8.41
CA ILE A 215 -21.22 6.39 8.73
C ILE A 215 -20.78 5.11 9.46
N LYS A 216 -19.55 4.61 9.21
CA LYS A 216 -19.05 3.45 9.94
C LYS A 216 -18.62 3.87 11.35
N PRO A 217 -19.26 3.36 12.42
CA PRO A 217 -18.80 3.63 13.77
C PRO A 217 -17.36 3.14 13.91
N ARG A 218 -16.55 3.89 14.67
CA ARG A 218 -15.24 3.41 15.12
C ARG A 218 -15.47 2.12 15.91
N THR A 219 -15.13 0.98 15.37
CA THR A 219 -14.87 -0.19 16.22
C THR A 219 -13.57 0.14 16.95
N VAL A 220 -13.73 0.70 18.13
CA VAL A 220 -12.69 0.72 19.15
C VAL A 220 -12.56 -0.75 19.55
N HIS A 221 -11.48 -1.37 19.17
CA HIS A 221 -11.09 -2.64 19.77
C HIS A 221 -10.52 -2.30 21.15
N GLU A 222 -11.33 -2.59 22.18
CA GLU A 222 -10.85 -2.75 23.55
C GLU A 222 -9.81 -3.86 23.61
#